data_93908454faa9ed63f8a78a1bada6cad4
#
_entry.id   93908454faa9ed63f8a78a1bada6cad4
#
_cell.length_a   1.000
_cell.length_b   1.000
_cell.length_c   1.000
_cell.angle_alpha   90.00
_cell.angle_beta   90.00
_cell.angle_gamma   90.00
#
_symmetry.space_group_name_H-M   'P 1'
#
loop_
_entity.id
_entity.type
_entity.pdbx_description
1 polymer ?
#
loop_
_entity_poly.entity_id
_entity_poly.type
_entity_poly.pdbx_seq_one_letter_code
_entity_poly.pdbx_strand_id
1 'polypeptide(L)' 'MSESKQCPICKEFSEISEMYCDCGYEFGGNRCTNPNCKQACDDFARLCPYCDSATQNYLDGYLQGIPTNVK' A
#
# COMPACT_ATOMS: atom_id res chain seq x y z
N MET A 1 5.20 17.53 -16.15
CA MET A 1 5.63 16.20 -15.82
C MET A 1 4.53 15.41 -15.22
N SER A 2 4.28 14.25 -15.74
CA SER A 2 3.25 13.41 -15.13
C SER A 2 3.90 12.56 -14.05
N GLU A 3 3.16 12.35 -12.99
CA GLU A 3 3.58 11.46 -11.93
C GLU A 3 2.82 10.17 -12.04
N SER A 4 3.41 9.14 -11.54
CA SER A 4 2.78 7.84 -11.58
C SER A 4 2.91 7.18 -10.21
N LYS A 5 2.05 6.19 -9.98
CA LYS A 5 2.09 5.40 -8.77
C LYS A 5 2.06 3.94 -9.15
N GLN A 6 2.66 3.11 -8.32
CA GLN A 6 2.80 1.70 -8.60
C GLN A 6 1.79 0.91 -7.78
N CYS A 7 1.18 -0.06 -8.41
CA CYS A 7 0.27 -0.98 -7.72
C CYS A 7 1.09 -1.98 -6.91
N PRO A 8 0.75 -2.21 -5.65
CA PRO A 8 1.48 -3.19 -4.85
C PRO A 8 1.17 -4.63 -5.22
N ILE A 9 0.12 -4.87 -5.99
CA ILE A 9 -0.25 -6.23 -6.37
C ILE A 9 0.43 -6.63 -7.67
N CYS A 10 0.19 -5.89 -8.75
CA CYS A 10 0.71 -6.28 -10.06
C CYS A 10 1.98 -5.54 -10.43
N LYS A 11 2.39 -4.56 -9.64
CA LYS A 11 3.60 -3.77 -9.84
C LYS A 11 3.57 -2.90 -11.08
N GLU A 12 2.42 -2.75 -11.70
CA GLU A 12 2.26 -1.87 -12.84
C GLU A 12 2.11 -0.42 -12.37
N PHE A 13 2.49 0.50 -13.24
CA PHE A 13 2.38 1.91 -12.92
C PHE A 13 1.09 2.48 -13.50
N SER A 14 0.47 3.37 -12.75
CA SER A 14 -0.75 4.07 -13.18
C SER A 14 -0.54 5.55 -12.95
N GLU A 15 -1.37 6.36 -13.58
CA GLU A 15 -1.32 7.79 -13.37
C GLU A 15 -1.72 8.11 -11.93
N ILE A 16 -1.15 9.19 -11.43
CA ILE A 16 -1.41 9.57 -10.04
C ILE A 16 -2.89 9.87 -9.80
N SER A 17 -3.62 10.24 -10.84
CA SER A 17 -5.03 10.55 -10.73
C SER A 17 -5.94 9.33 -10.78
N GLU A 18 -5.38 8.16 -11.14
CA GLU A 18 -6.19 6.95 -11.21
C GLU A 18 -6.57 6.48 -9.81
N MET A 19 -7.80 6.02 -9.66
CA MET A 19 -8.27 5.51 -8.39
C MET A 19 -8.12 4.00 -8.29
N TYR A 20 -8.10 3.31 -9.42
CA TYR A 20 -8.03 1.85 -9.44
C TYR A 20 -6.99 1.40 -10.45
N CYS A 21 -6.30 0.33 -10.12
CA CYS A 21 -5.40 -0.31 -11.06
C CYS A 21 -6.19 -1.25 -11.97
N ASP A 22 -5.64 -1.54 -13.13
CA ASP A 22 -6.28 -2.47 -14.07
C ASP A 22 -6.44 -3.85 -13.46
N CYS A 23 -5.62 -4.20 -12.49
CA CYS A 23 -5.75 -5.50 -11.82
C CYS A 23 -6.87 -5.51 -10.78
N GLY A 24 -7.48 -4.37 -10.52
CA GLY A 24 -8.58 -4.27 -9.58
C GLY A 24 -8.23 -3.68 -8.23
N TYR A 25 -6.96 -3.36 -8.00
CA TYR A 25 -6.57 -2.79 -6.72
C TYR A 25 -7.03 -1.35 -6.59
N GLU A 26 -7.58 -1.01 -5.43
CA GLU A 26 -7.98 0.36 -5.14
C GLU A 26 -6.81 1.08 -4.50
N PHE A 27 -6.28 2.08 -5.20
CA PHE A 27 -5.18 2.88 -4.68
C PHE A 27 -5.64 3.64 -3.44
N GLY A 28 -4.77 3.69 -2.44
CA GLY A 28 -5.09 4.37 -1.20
C GLY A 28 -5.95 3.54 -0.27
N GLY A 29 -6.17 2.27 -0.59
CA GLY A 29 -7.01 1.41 0.23
C GLY A 29 -6.28 0.72 1.35
N ASN A 30 -4.96 0.91 1.47
CA ASN A 30 -4.22 0.27 2.54
C ASN A 30 -4.53 0.96 3.86
N ARG A 31 -4.81 0.18 4.88
CA ARG A 31 -5.20 0.72 6.18
C ARG A 31 -4.57 -0.07 7.29
N CYS A 32 -4.45 0.58 8.43
CA CYS A 32 -4.00 -0.07 9.63
C CYS A 32 -5.05 -1.09 10.09
N THR A 33 -4.60 -2.25 10.52
CA THR A 33 -5.52 -3.30 10.97
C THR A 33 -5.87 -3.20 12.44
N ASN A 34 -5.23 -2.29 13.15
CA ASN A 34 -5.52 -2.10 14.57
C ASN A 34 -6.89 -1.43 14.72
N PRO A 35 -7.84 -2.07 15.40
CA PRO A 35 -9.19 -1.51 15.50
C PRO A 35 -9.23 -0.17 16.22
N ASN A 36 -8.22 0.14 17.00
CA ASN A 36 -8.17 1.42 17.71
C ASN A 36 -7.51 2.51 16.87
N CYS A 37 -6.90 2.16 15.75
CA CYS A 37 -6.20 3.13 14.92
C CYS A 37 -6.90 3.37 13.60
N LYS A 38 -6.96 2.36 12.75
CA LYS A 38 -7.67 2.36 11.47
C LYS A 38 -7.27 3.51 10.56
N GLN A 39 -6.06 4.02 10.70
CA GLN A 39 -5.60 5.11 9.87
C GLN A 39 -5.28 4.62 8.47
N ALA A 40 -5.49 5.48 7.49
CA ALA A 40 -5.09 5.17 6.12
C ALA A 40 -3.57 5.18 6.04
N CYS A 41 -3.02 4.20 5.37
CA CYS A 41 -1.57 4.05 5.24
C CYS A 41 -1.19 4.07 3.77
N ASP A 42 0.08 4.31 3.50
CA ASP A 42 0.59 4.26 2.15
C ASP A 42 0.42 2.86 1.57
N ASP A 43 0.26 2.79 0.26
CA ASP A 43 0.01 1.50 -0.40
C ASP A 43 1.15 0.51 -0.16
N PHE A 44 2.36 1.00 0.03
CA PHE A 44 3.52 0.15 0.27
C PHE A 44 3.97 0.14 1.72
N ALA A 45 3.18 0.74 2.62
CA ALA A 45 3.52 0.74 4.04
C ALA A 45 3.24 -0.63 4.63
N ARG A 46 4.24 -1.21 5.27
CA ARG A 46 4.08 -2.50 5.93
C ARG A 46 3.51 -2.33 7.33
N LEU A 47 3.93 -1.29 8.00
CA LEU A 47 3.47 -1.02 9.36
C LEU A 47 2.86 0.37 9.40
N CYS A 48 1.86 0.51 10.24
CA CYS A 48 1.23 1.80 10.43
C CYS A 48 2.21 2.76 11.09
N PRO A 49 2.40 3.97 10.55
CA PRO A 49 3.33 4.91 11.17
C PRO A 49 2.83 5.49 12.50
N TYR A 50 1.57 5.24 12.81
CA TYR A 50 0.99 5.79 14.03
C TYR A 50 1.00 4.82 15.20
N CYS A 51 0.81 3.54 14.92
CA CYS A 51 0.71 2.56 16.00
C CYS A 51 1.59 1.33 15.77
N ASP A 52 2.31 1.27 14.66
CA ASP A 52 3.22 0.18 14.32
C ASP A 52 2.54 -1.17 14.11
N SER A 53 1.23 -1.19 13.98
CA SER A 53 0.53 -2.43 13.66
C SER A 53 0.67 -2.71 12.17
N ALA A 54 0.58 -3.98 11.80
CA ALA A 54 0.68 -4.37 10.40
C ALA A 54 -0.46 -3.75 9.60
N THR A 55 -0.16 -3.34 8.38
CA THR A 55 -1.20 -2.81 7.49
C THR A 55 -1.93 -3.95 6.81
N GLN A 56 -3.09 -3.63 6.25
CA GLN A 56 -3.89 -4.64 5.55
C GLN A 56 -3.12 -5.24 4.38
N ASN A 57 -2.45 -4.39 3.60
CA ASN A 57 -1.68 -4.89 2.45
C ASN A 57 -0.55 -5.82 2.88
N TYR A 58 0.05 -5.53 4.02
CA TYR A 58 1.12 -6.39 4.52
C TYR A 58 0.55 -7.75 4.94
N LEU A 59 -0.57 -7.76 5.62
CA LEU A 59 -1.18 -9.02 6.06
C LEU A 59 -1.71 -9.81 4.87
N ASP A 60 -2.17 -9.13 3.83
CA ASP A 60 -2.63 -9.81 2.62
C ASP A 60 -1.49 -10.38 1.79
N GLY A 61 -0.27 -10.05 2.14
CA GLY A 61 0.89 -10.58 1.43
C GLY A 61 1.31 -9.81 0.21
N TYR A 62 0.66 -8.70 -0.07
CA TYR A 62 0.98 -7.92 -1.28
C TYR A 62 2.36 -7.31 -1.22
N LEU A 63 2.86 -7.04 -0.03
CA LEU A 63 4.14 -6.35 0.16
C LEU A 63 5.29 -7.31 0.39
N GLN A 64 5.02 -8.60 0.43
CA GLN A 64 6.08 -9.57 0.56
C GLN A 64 6.86 -9.64 -0.74
N GLY A 65 8.14 -9.77 -0.64
CA GLY A 65 8.97 -9.79 -1.82
C GLY A 65 9.41 -8.42 -2.29
N ILE A 66 8.87 -7.36 -1.71
CA ILE A 66 9.35 -6.02 -1.99
C ILE A 66 10.64 -5.81 -1.20
N PRO A 67 11.73 -5.43 -1.85
CA PRO A 67 12.99 -5.26 -1.12
C PRO A 67 12.85 -4.23 -0.03
N THR A 68 13.38 -4.54 1.13
CA THR A 68 13.46 -3.56 2.20
C THR A 68 14.82 -2.93 2.11
N ASN A 69 14.87 -1.66 2.24
CA ASN A 69 16.13 -0.96 2.20
C ASN A 69 16.73 -0.86 3.57
N VAL A 70 16.42 -1.80 4.35
CA VAL A 70 16.96 -1.79 5.67
C VAL A 70 18.26 -2.45 5.70
N LYS A 71 18.81 -2.19 5.90
CA LYS A 71 19.80 -3.00 6.05
C LYS A 71 20.50 -2.85 6.48
#